data_7e877022896683e5ce67491841e3599a
#
_entry.id   7e877022896683e5ce67491841e3599a
#
_cell.length_a   1.000
_cell.length_b   1.000
_cell.length_c   1.000
_cell.angle_alpha   90.00
_cell.angle_beta   90.00
_cell.angle_gamma   90.00
#
_symmetry.space_group_name_H-M   'P 1'
#
loop_
_entity.id
_entity.type
_entity.pdbx_description
1 polymer ?
#
loop_
_entity_poly.entity_id
_entity_poly.type
_entity_poly.pdbx_seq_one_letter_code
_entity_poly.pdbx_strand_id
1 'polypeptide(L)'
;GTKLLSVSGDCKYPGVYEVEWGFSVYDILGMVGATPDVQAVQVGGPSGTLLAPVEFRRILGYEDLATGGSIIIFGKHRDLLKDVVLNFTEFFIDESCGSCSTCRIMPVVLRNKLLKILNGKGVIKDIDDMLEWAKVLKASRCGLGQTAANPIVSSIKNFRHLYEQRVRMDTDFDSGFNLAESVKDYIEASGRVIVE
;
A
#
# COMPACT_ATOMS: atom_id res chain seq x y z
N GLY A 1 -22.01 -15.92 -16.70
CA GLY A 1 -21.49 -14.81 -17.52
C GLY A 1 -19.99 -14.77 -17.51
N THR A 2 -19.40 -13.96 -18.39
CA THR A 2 -17.96 -13.80 -18.56
C THR A 2 -17.48 -12.43 -18.12
N LYS A 3 -16.17 -12.29 -17.93
CA LYS A 3 -15.49 -11.06 -17.57
C LYS A 3 -14.22 -10.92 -18.41
N LEU A 4 -13.98 -9.72 -18.92
CA LEU A 4 -12.69 -9.36 -19.52
C LEU A 4 -11.70 -8.99 -18.41
N LEU A 5 -10.53 -9.63 -18.44
CA LEU A 5 -9.42 -9.39 -17.54
C LEU A 5 -8.22 -8.88 -18.32
N SER A 6 -7.69 -7.74 -17.92
CA SER A 6 -6.37 -7.26 -18.34
C SER A 6 -5.33 -7.80 -17.37
N VAL A 7 -4.51 -8.74 -17.84
CA VAL A 7 -3.47 -9.38 -17.02
C VAL A 7 -2.11 -8.88 -17.45
N SER A 8 -1.33 -8.42 -16.48
CA SER A 8 0.02 -7.88 -16.71
C SER A 8 0.98 -8.26 -15.56
N GLY A 9 2.22 -7.79 -15.65
CA GLY A 9 3.26 -8.08 -14.67
C GLY A 9 4.14 -9.27 -15.07
N ASP A 10 4.56 -10.05 -14.08
CA ASP A 10 5.59 -11.09 -14.25
C ASP A 10 4.96 -12.42 -14.72
N CYS A 11 4.56 -12.45 -15.99
CA CYS A 11 4.01 -13.62 -16.66
C CYS A 11 4.49 -13.70 -18.12
N LYS A 12 4.39 -14.89 -18.71
CA LYS A 12 4.86 -15.14 -20.07
C LYS A 12 3.94 -14.53 -21.13
N TYR A 13 2.63 -14.51 -20.85
CA TYR A 13 1.60 -14.11 -21.80
C TYR A 13 0.72 -13.00 -21.18
N PRO A 14 1.23 -11.74 -21.05
CA PRO A 14 0.37 -10.63 -20.66
C PRO A 14 -0.64 -10.32 -21.76
N GLY A 15 -1.84 -9.89 -21.40
CA GLY A 15 -2.88 -9.58 -22.38
C GLY A 15 -4.27 -9.43 -21.78
N VAL A 16 -5.26 -9.40 -22.67
CA VAL A 16 -6.68 -9.34 -22.28
C VAL A 16 -7.30 -10.71 -22.52
N TYR A 17 -7.95 -11.23 -21.49
CA TYR A 17 -8.56 -12.55 -21.46
C TYR A 17 -10.04 -12.46 -21.13
N GLU A 18 -10.86 -13.19 -21.84
CA GLU A 18 -12.24 -13.42 -21.46
C GLU A 18 -12.31 -14.70 -20.63
N VAL A 19 -12.81 -14.60 -19.40
CA VAL A 19 -12.94 -15.73 -18.48
C VAL A 19 -14.35 -15.79 -17.89
N GLU A 20 -14.80 -16.98 -17.53
CA GLU A 20 -16.04 -17.15 -16.80
C GLU A 20 -15.88 -16.69 -15.35
N TRP A 21 -16.98 -16.19 -14.77
CA TRP A 21 -17.02 -15.97 -13.34
C TRP A 21 -16.84 -17.30 -12.60
N GLY A 22 -16.09 -17.26 -11.51
CA GLY A 22 -15.76 -18.46 -10.72
C GLY A 22 -14.34 -18.96 -10.95
N PHE A 23 -13.58 -18.38 -11.88
CA PHE A 23 -12.14 -18.66 -12.01
C PHE A 23 -11.41 -18.22 -10.76
N SER A 24 -10.50 -19.06 -10.27
CA SER A 24 -9.59 -18.67 -9.20
C SER A 24 -8.40 -17.86 -9.75
N VAL A 25 -7.75 -17.11 -8.87
CA VAL A 25 -6.49 -16.43 -9.25
C VAL A 25 -5.45 -17.47 -9.70
N TYR A 26 -5.43 -18.64 -9.09
CA TYR A 26 -4.53 -19.74 -9.47
C TYR A 26 -4.75 -20.20 -10.92
N ASP A 27 -6.00 -20.32 -11.37
CA ASP A 27 -6.31 -20.70 -12.75
C ASP A 27 -5.80 -19.65 -13.74
N ILE A 28 -5.94 -18.36 -13.39
CA ILE A 28 -5.43 -17.26 -14.21
C ILE A 28 -3.91 -17.29 -14.31
N LEU A 29 -3.22 -17.52 -13.18
CA LEU A 29 -1.77 -17.65 -13.17
C LEU A 29 -1.30 -18.78 -14.11
N GLY A 30 -2.01 -19.92 -14.12
CA GLY A 30 -1.75 -21.02 -15.06
C GLY A 30 -1.96 -20.61 -16.52
N MET A 31 -3.07 -19.92 -16.82
CA MET A 31 -3.41 -19.48 -18.19
C MET A 31 -2.35 -18.55 -18.80
N VAL A 32 -1.85 -17.61 -18.00
CA VAL A 32 -0.90 -16.59 -18.48
C VAL A 32 0.57 -17.02 -18.37
N GLY A 33 0.83 -18.25 -17.92
CA GLY A 33 2.18 -18.74 -17.73
C GLY A 33 2.96 -17.89 -16.73
N ALA A 34 2.38 -17.66 -15.57
CA ALA A 34 3.05 -16.93 -14.49
C ALA A 34 4.31 -17.68 -14.04
N THR A 35 5.31 -16.93 -13.58
CA THR A 35 6.54 -17.54 -13.08
C THR A 35 6.26 -18.36 -11.82
N PRO A 36 7.02 -19.43 -11.54
CA PRO A 36 6.82 -20.27 -10.36
C PRO A 36 7.03 -19.52 -9.04
N ASP A 37 7.70 -18.37 -9.08
CA ASP A 37 8.10 -17.55 -7.95
C ASP A 37 7.19 -16.33 -7.75
N VAL A 38 5.93 -16.39 -8.15
CA VAL A 38 4.94 -15.34 -7.85
C VAL A 38 4.83 -15.15 -6.35
N GLN A 39 5.12 -13.93 -5.89
CA GLN A 39 5.01 -13.58 -4.47
C GLN A 39 3.70 -12.89 -4.13
N ALA A 40 3.09 -12.18 -5.08
CA ALA A 40 1.83 -11.47 -4.86
C ALA A 40 1.06 -11.26 -6.17
N VAL A 41 -0.24 -11.09 -6.06
CA VAL A 41 -1.13 -10.72 -7.17
C VAL A 41 -2.04 -9.57 -6.72
N GLN A 42 -2.04 -8.48 -7.48
CA GLN A 42 -3.00 -7.41 -7.29
C GLN A 42 -4.25 -7.67 -8.13
N VAL A 43 -5.40 -7.75 -7.51
CA VAL A 43 -6.70 -7.93 -8.16
C VAL A 43 -7.51 -6.65 -8.03
N GLY A 44 -7.95 -6.07 -9.16
CA GLY A 44 -8.78 -4.87 -9.18
C GLY A 44 -8.02 -3.55 -9.22
N GLY A 45 -6.74 -3.56 -9.61
CA GLY A 45 -5.89 -2.37 -9.67
C GLY A 45 -5.61 -1.76 -8.30
N PRO A 46 -5.18 -0.49 -8.21
CA PRO A 46 -4.83 0.15 -6.93
C PRO A 46 -5.93 0.12 -5.88
N SER A 47 -7.19 0.22 -6.31
CA SER A 47 -8.38 0.16 -5.42
C SER A 47 -8.72 -1.24 -4.92
N GLY A 48 -8.09 -2.27 -5.50
CA GLY A 48 -8.37 -3.67 -5.20
C GLY A 48 -7.58 -4.23 -4.02
N THR A 49 -7.23 -5.50 -4.12
CA THR A 49 -6.59 -6.25 -3.03
C THR A 49 -5.27 -6.88 -3.48
N LEU A 50 -4.23 -6.73 -2.69
CA LEU A 50 -2.95 -7.42 -2.87
C LEU A 50 -3.00 -8.76 -2.15
N LEU A 51 -2.98 -9.85 -2.92
CA LEU A 51 -3.11 -11.22 -2.44
C LEU A 51 -1.74 -11.87 -2.22
N ALA A 52 -1.62 -12.62 -1.12
CA ALA A 52 -0.50 -13.52 -0.89
C ALA A 52 -0.74 -14.91 -1.53
N PRO A 53 0.30 -15.74 -1.74
CA PRO A 53 0.17 -17.05 -2.37
C PRO A 53 -0.87 -17.97 -1.71
N VAL A 54 -1.05 -17.88 -0.41
CA VAL A 54 -2.06 -18.66 0.33
C VAL A 54 -3.51 -18.31 -0.07
N GLU A 55 -3.71 -17.14 -0.67
CA GLU A 55 -5.01 -16.65 -1.11
C GLU A 55 -5.27 -16.88 -2.62
N PHE A 56 -4.35 -17.45 -3.39
CA PHE A 56 -4.52 -17.60 -4.85
C PHE A 56 -5.66 -18.54 -5.25
N ARG A 57 -6.21 -19.30 -4.33
CA ARG A 57 -7.42 -20.12 -4.55
C ARG A 57 -8.71 -19.33 -4.45
N ARG A 58 -8.66 -18.05 -4.06
CA ARG A 58 -9.83 -17.17 -4.02
C ARG A 58 -10.40 -16.99 -5.43
N ILE A 59 -11.70 -16.81 -5.50
CA ILE A 59 -12.49 -16.85 -6.73
C ILE A 59 -12.85 -15.44 -7.16
N LEU A 60 -12.68 -15.15 -8.45
CA LEU A 60 -13.18 -13.92 -9.04
C LEU A 60 -14.70 -13.95 -9.09
N GLY A 61 -15.32 -13.05 -8.34
CA GLY A 61 -16.75 -12.96 -8.22
C GLY A 61 -17.19 -11.85 -7.29
N TYR A 62 -18.47 -11.54 -7.33
CA TYR A 62 -19.03 -10.46 -6.52
C TYR A 62 -18.90 -10.75 -5.01
N GLU A 63 -19.00 -12.02 -4.64
CA GLU A 63 -19.03 -12.44 -3.23
C GLU A 63 -17.63 -12.59 -2.60
N ASP A 64 -16.56 -12.70 -3.41
CA ASP A 64 -15.20 -12.88 -2.89
C ASP A 64 -14.24 -11.82 -3.46
N LEU A 65 -13.74 -11.96 -4.68
CA LEU A 65 -12.82 -11.01 -5.30
C LEU A 65 -13.54 -10.22 -6.39
N ALA A 66 -14.17 -9.13 -6.00
CA ALA A 66 -14.71 -8.18 -6.94
C ALA A 66 -13.58 -7.46 -7.67
N THR A 67 -13.62 -7.40 -8.99
CA THR A 67 -12.58 -6.76 -9.80
C THR A 67 -13.16 -5.92 -10.93
N GLY A 68 -12.55 -4.77 -11.18
CA GLY A 68 -12.79 -3.98 -12.39
C GLY A 68 -12.22 -4.62 -13.67
N GLY A 69 -11.43 -5.69 -13.55
CA GLY A 69 -10.83 -6.41 -14.66
C GLY A 69 -9.31 -6.31 -14.75
N SER A 70 -8.64 -5.63 -13.83
CA SER A 70 -7.17 -5.55 -13.81
C SER A 70 -6.59 -6.60 -12.87
N ILE A 71 -5.58 -7.34 -13.35
CA ILE A 71 -4.77 -8.28 -12.57
C ILE A 71 -3.31 -8.00 -12.86
N ILE A 72 -2.50 -7.82 -11.80
CA ILE A 72 -1.07 -7.56 -11.92
C ILE A 72 -0.32 -8.60 -11.09
N ILE A 73 0.64 -9.29 -11.73
CA ILE A 73 1.40 -10.39 -11.13
C ILE A 73 2.78 -9.88 -10.74
N PHE A 74 3.21 -10.17 -9.51
CA PHE A 74 4.50 -9.75 -8.97
C PHE A 74 5.37 -10.95 -8.58
N GLY A 75 6.52 -11.09 -9.25
CA GLY A 75 7.57 -12.07 -8.94
C GLY A 75 8.44 -11.64 -7.76
N LYS A 76 9.20 -12.57 -7.19
CA LYS A 76 10.05 -12.35 -6.00
C LYS A 76 11.14 -11.28 -6.15
N HIS A 77 11.49 -10.92 -7.38
CA HIS A 77 12.51 -9.90 -7.63
C HIS A 77 12.03 -8.47 -7.36
N ARG A 78 10.72 -8.27 -7.16
CA ARG A 78 10.15 -6.95 -6.88
C ARG A 78 10.09 -6.67 -5.39
N ASP A 79 10.38 -5.44 -5.02
CA ASP A 79 10.12 -4.94 -3.68
C ASP A 79 8.64 -4.52 -3.56
N LEU A 80 7.81 -5.39 -2.94
CA LEU A 80 6.37 -5.12 -2.85
C LEU A 80 6.05 -3.80 -2.14
N LEU A 81 6.82 -3.40 -1.13
CA LEU A 81 6.54 -2.17 -0.40
C LEU A 81 6.89 -0.93 -1.21
N LYS A 82 8.04 -0.97 -1.90
CA LYS A 82 8.54 0.15 -2.68
C LYS A 82 7.89 0.23 -4.06
N ASP A 83 7.89 -0.89 -4.79
CA ASP A 83 7.49 -0.89 -6.20
C ASP A 83 5.97 -0.96 -6.39
N VAL A 84 5.23 -1.45 -5.38
CA VAL A 84 3.78 -1.66 -5.48
C VAL A 84 3.02 -0.76 -4.51
N VAL A 85 3.23 -0.94 -3.20
CA VAL A 85 2.42 -0.24 -2.18
C VAL A 85 2.66 1.26 -2.22
N LEU A 86 3.91 1.69 -2.30
CA LEU A 86 4.24 3.12 -2.41
C LEU A 86 3.68 3.71 -3.71
N ASN A 87 3.92 3.05 -4.85
CA ASN A 87 3.41 3.49 -6.15
C ASN A 87 1.89 3.67 -6.17
N PHE A 88 1.15 2.68 -5.64
CA PHE A 88 -0.31 2.79 -5.57
C PHE A 88 -0.79 3.85 -4.57
N THR A 89 -0.04 4.08 -3.50
CA THR A 89 -0.37 5.16 -2.56
C THR A 89 -0.16 6.52 -3.21
N GLU A 90 0.91 6.71 -3.97
CA GLU A 90 1.18 7.92 -4.75
C GLU A 90 0.11 8.14 -5.82
N PHE A 91 -0.31 7.10 -6.54
CA PHE A 91 -1.44 7.16 -7.46
C PHE A 91 -2.69 7.78 -6.80
N PHE A 92 -3.06 7.37 -5.59
CA PHE A 92 -4.22 7.93 -4.91
C PHE A 92 -4.03 9.39 -4.48
N ILE A 93 -2.81 9.82 -4.21
CA ILE A 93 -2.49 11.22 -3.91
C ILE A 93 -2.69 12.06 -5.18
N ASP A 94 -2.15 11.62 -6.30
CA ASP A 94 -2.19 12.33 -7.58
C ASP A 94 -3.61 12.40 -8.15
N GLU A 95 -4.39 11.32 -8.03
CA GLU A 95 -5.77 11.24 -8.54
C GLU A 95 -6.81 11.85 -7.59
N SER A 96 -6.41 12.31 -6.41
CA SER A 96 -7.31 12.98 -5.48
C SER A 96 -7.78 14.32 -6.01
N CYS A 97 -9.09 14.50 -6.16
CA CYS A 97 -9.66 15.80 -6.54
C CYS A 97 -9.55 16.89 -5.45
N GLY A 98 -9.05 16.53 -4.24
CA GLY A 98 -8.86 17.44 -3.12
C GLY A 98 -10.14 17.91 -2.39
N SER A 99 -11.33 17.48 -2.83
CA SER A 99 -12.61 17.95 -2.26
C SER A 99 -12.81 17.52 -0.80
N CYS A 100 -12.52 16.27 -0.46
CA CYS A 100 -12.64 15.75 0.90
C CYS A 100 -11.33 15.94 1.66
N SER A 101 -11.36 16.51 2.86
CA SER A 101 -10.17 16.65 3.71
C SER A 101 -9.53 15.29 4.04
N THR A 102 -10.35 14.27 4.29
CA THR A 102 -9.88 12.90 4.52
C THR A 102 -9.05 12.36 3.37
N CYS A 103 -9.56 12.43 2.13
CA CYS A 103 -8.87 11.93 0.94
C CYS A 103 -7.66 12.81 0.55
N ARG A 104 -7.74 14.12 0.76
CA ARG A 104 -6.64 15.05 0.45
C ARG A 104 -5.43 14.86 1.37
N ILE A 105 -5.65 14.55 2.66
CA ILE A 105 -4.61 14.55 3.68
C ILE A 105 -4.13 13.13 4.00
N MET A 106 -5.04 12.19 4.22
CA MET A 106 -4.69 10.88 4.79
C MET A 106 -3.75 10.05 3.90
N PRO A 107 -3.92 9.96 2.57
CA PRO A 107 -2.97 9.23 1.73
C PRO A 107 -1.55 9.79 1.83
N VAL A 108 -1.39 11.11 1.97
CA VAL A 108 -0.07 11.76 2.16
C VAL A 108 0.54 11.37 3.52
N VAL A 109 -0.26 11.34 4.57
CA VAL A 109 0.17 10.92 5.90
C VAL A 109 0.61 9.45 5.90
N LEU A 110 -0.19 8.58 5.28
CA LEU A 110 0.12 7.16 5.14
C LEU A 110 1.38 6.92 4.31
N ARG A 111 1.55 7.65 3.18
CA ARG A 111 2.78 7.61 2.38
C ARG A 111 4.00 8.00 3.20
N ASN A 112 3.92 9.08 3.98
CA ASN A 112 5.04 9.54 4.79
C ASN A 112 5.44 8.51 5.87
N LYS A 113 4.47 7.83 6.49
CA LYS A 113 4.73 6.70 7.39
C LYS A 113 5.40 5.54 6.67
N LEU A 114 4.91 5.18 5.47
CA LEU A 114 5.51 4.13 4.64
C LEU A 114 6.96 4.50 4.27
N LEU A 115 7.22 5.72 3.83
CA LEU A 115 8.57 6.20 3.52
C LEU A 115 9.49 6.17 4.74
N LYS A 116 8.98 6.50 5.94
CA LYS A 116 9.73 6.38 7.19
C LYS A 116 10.18 4.94 7.44
N ILE A 117 9.30 3.96 7.20
CA ILE A 117 9.61 2.52 7.30
C ILE A 117 10.62 2.10 6.24
N LEU A 118 10.40 2.47 4.96
CA LEU A 118 11.29 2.15 3.86
C LEU A 118 12.73 2.67 4.06
N ASN A 119 12.85 3.81 4.75
CA ASN A 119 14.15 4.41 5.09
C ASN A 119 14.77 3.87 6.39
N GLY A 120 14.22 2.80 6.98
CA GLY A 120 14.74 2.18 8.20
C GLY A 120 14.57 3.02 9.47
N LYS A 121 13.72 4.05 9.42
CA LYS A 121 13.43 4.97 10.54
C LYS A 121 12.09 4.66 11.22
N GLY A 122 11.35 3.65 10.72
CA GLY A 122 10.07 3.23 11.27
C GLY A 122 10.22 2.44 12.56
N VAL A 123 9.16 2.43 13.35
CA VAL A 123 8.99 1.59 14.55
C VAL A 123 7.74 0.73 14.39
N ILE A 124 7.60 -0.32 15.20
CA ILE A 124 6.44 -1.25 15.12
C ILE A 124 5.12 -0.50 15.20
N LYS A 125 5.03 0.50 16.07
CA LYS A 125 3.83 1.32 16.21
C LYS A 125 3.43 2.03 14.91
N ASP A 126 4.36 2.38 14.03
CA ASP A 126 4.03 3.03 12.76
C ASP A 126 3.17 2.12 11.86
N ILE A 127 3.35 0.81 11.92
CA ILE A 127 2.56 -0.17 11.18
C ILE A 127 1.11 -0.19 11.69
N ASP A 128 0.94 -0.22 13.02
CA ASP A 128 -0.38 -0.26 13.65
C ASP A 128 -1.12 1.07 13.48
N ASP A 129 -0.41 2.20 13.59
CA ASP A 129 -0.93 3.54 13.30
C ASP A 129 -1.48 3.64 11.86
N MET A 130 -0.77 3.08 10.87
CA MET A 130 -1.23 3.09 9.48
C MET A 130 -2.57 2.36 9.32
N LEU A 131 -2.76 1.21 9.99
CA LEU A 131 -4.03 0.49 9.97
C LEU A 131 -5.17 1.28 10.65
N GLU A 132 -4.87 1.94 11.75
CA GLU A 132 -5.84 2.76 12.48
C GLU A 132 -6.25 3.99 11.66
N TRP A 133 -5.28 4.73 11.15
CA TRP A 133 -5.53 5.96 10.40
C TRP A 133 -6.19 5.69 9.04
N ALA A 134 -5.91 4.55 8.42
CA ALA A 134 -6.57 4.12 7.18
C ALA A 134 -8.11 4.12 7.28
N LYS A 135 -8.65 3.86 8.47
CA LYS A 135 -10.11 3.82 8.71
C LYS A 135 -10.79 5.15 8.41
N VAL A 136 -10.10 6.28 8.59
CA VAL A 136 -10.63 7.63 8.35
C VAL A 136 -11.03 7.81 6.89
N LEU A 137 -10.37 7.12 5.94
CA LEU A 137 -10.67 7.21 4.51
C LEU A 137 -12.06 6.71 4.14
N LYS A 138 -12.67 5.84 4.97
CA LYS A 138 -14.06 5.38 4.77
C LYS A 138 -15.09 6.52 4.84
N ALA A 139 -14.75 7.65 5.45
CA ALA A 139 -15.58 8.86 5.49
C ALA A 139 -15.45 9.73 4.22
N SER A 140 -14.68 9.32 3.23
CA SER A 140 -14.56 10.02 1.95
C SER A 140 -15.85 9.91 1.13
N ARG A 141 -16.14 10.92 0.30
CA ARG A 141 -17.39 11.03 -0.45
C ARG A 141 -17.53 10.05 -1.61
N CYS A 142 -16.42 9.58 -2.18
CA CYS A 142 -16.44 8.74 -3.38
C CYS A 142 -15.57 7.49 -3.21
N GLY A 143 -15.73 6.54 -4.12
CA GLY A 143 -15.02 5.27 -4.11
C GLY A 143 -13.49 5.40 -4.15
N LEU A 144 -12.96 6.42 -4.86
CA LEU A 144 -11.52 6.66 -4.89
C LEU A 144 -10.98 6.90 -3.47
N GLY A 145 -11.55 7.84 -2.73
CA GLY A 145 -11.10 8.13 -1.37
C GLY A 145 -11.34 6.98 -0.40
N GLN A 146 -12.49 6.28 -0.53
CA GLN A 146 -12.83 5.14 0.35
C GLN A 146 -11.89 3.94 0.17
N THR A 147 -11.26 3.79 -0.99
CA THR A 147 -10.34 2.70 -1.32
C THR A 147 -8.87 3.10 -1.28
N ALA A 148 -8.57 4.37 -1.05
CA ALA A 148 -7.18 4.89 -1.09
C ALA A 148 -6.23 4.25 -0.08
N ALA A 149 -6.74 3.64 0.99
CA ALA A 149 -5.94 2.88 1.95
C ALA A 149 -5.72 1.42 1.54
N ASN A 150 -6.43 0.89 0.55
CA ASN A 150 -6.41 -0.55 0.24
C ASN A 150 -5.00 -1.09 -0.04
N PRO A 151 -4.10 -0.38 -0.76
CA PRO A 151 -2.73 -0.86 -0.95
C PRO A 151 -2.00 -1.12 0.37
N ILE A 152 -2.11 -0.20 1.32
CA ILE A 152 -1.45 -0.32 2.64
C ILE A 152 -2.14 -1.37 3.49
N VAL A 153 -3.46 -1.34 3.59
CA VAL A 153 -4.21 -2.28 4.44
C VAL A 153 -4.05 -3.72 3.97
N SER A 154 -4.19 -3.99 2.67
CA SER A 154 -4.04 -5.34 2.14
C SER A 154 -2.60 -5.85 2.24
N SER A 155 -1.61 -4.98 2.01
CA SER A 155 -0.21 -5.37 2.13
C SER A 155 0.19 -5.63 3.59
N ILE A 156 -0.23 -4.82 4.55
CA ILE A 156 0.04 -5.11 5.97
C ILE A 156 -0.65 -6.40 6.40
N LYS A 157 -1.89 -6.64 5.97
CA LYS A 157 -2.63 -7.87 6.28
C LYS A 157 -1.88 -9.12 5.80
N ASN A 158 -1.37 -9.10 4.57
CA ASN A 158 -0.84 -10.27 3.89
C ASN A 158 0.69 -10.37 3.94
N PHE A 159 1.38 -9.26 4.17
CA PHE A 159 2.84 -9.16 4.10
C PHE A 159 3.43 -8.35 5.26
N ARG A 160 2.81 -8.41 6.45
CA ARG A 160 3.25 -7.67 7.64
C ARG A 160 4.74 -7.88 7.94
N HIS A 161 5.24 -9.09 7.73
CA HIS A 161 6.65 -9.43 7.94
C HIS A 161 7.61 -8.56 7.11
N LEU A 162 7.21 -8.09 5.91
CA LEU A 162 8.05 -7.20 5.09
C LEU A 162 8.21 -5.80 5.72
N TYR A 163 7.21 -5.36 6.46
CA TYR A 163 7.28 -4.13 7.24
C TYR A 163 8.13 -4.31 8.50
N GLU A 164 7.90 -5.40 9.23
CA GLU A 164 8.60 -5.72 10.48
C GLU A 164 10.11 -5.88 10.28
N GLN A 165 10.53 -6.41 9.14
CA GLN A 165 11.96 -6.51 8.77
C GLN A 165 12.64 -5.14 8.56
N ARG A 166 11.86 -4.06 8.38
CA ARG A 166 12.36 -2.71 8.06
C ARG A 166 12.15 -1.70 9.18
N VAL A 167 11.50 -2.10 10.27
CA VAL A 167 11.30 -1.25 11.42
C VAL A 167 12.30 -1.57 12.53
N ARG A 168 12.54 -0.58 13.38
CA ARG A 168 13.35 -0.75 14.58
C ARG A 168 12.48 -1.32 15.69
N MET A 169 13.08 -2.18 16.49
CA MET A 169 12.40 -2.76 17.68
C MET A 169 12.30 -1.76 18.83
N ASP A 170 13.07 -0.67 18.77
CA ASP A 170 13.06 0.39 19.78
C ASP A 170 11.76 1.18 19.71
N THR A 171 11.22 1.48 20.87
CA THR A 171 10.00 2.33 20.98
C THR A 171 10.31 3.81 20.76
N ASP A 172 11.55 4.23 20.97
CA ASP A 172 11.98 5.61 20.84
C ASP A 172 12.80 5.82 19.57
N PHE A 173 12.17 6.46 18.60
CA PHE A 173 12.88 6.99 17.45
C PHE A 173 13.51 8.32 17.84
N ASP A 174 14.81 8.33 18.01
CA ASP A 174 15.57 9.57 18.02
C ASP A 174 15.51 10.18 16.61
N SER A 175 14.80 11.27 16.49
CA SER A 175 14.69 12.01 15.21
C SER A 175 16.03 12.64 14.80
N GLY A 176 17.01 12.66 15.70
CA GLY A 176 18.22 13.45 15.54
C GLY A 176 17.92 14.97 15.55
N PHE A 177 16.67 15.36 15.80
CA PHE A 177 16.28 16.76 15.91
C PHE A 177 16.49 17.23 17.34
N ASN A 178 17.41 18.16 17.53
CA ASN A 178 17.64 18.83 18.80
C ASN A 178 17.08 20.26 18.70
N LEU A 179 15.97 20.51 19.39
CA LEU A 179 15.33 21.82 19.39
C LEU A 179 16.26 22.91 19.92
N ALA A 180 16.98 22.62 21.00
CA ALA A 180 17.88 23.58 21.62
C ALA A 180 19.03 23.99 20.66
N GLU A 181 19.58 23.03 19.93
CA GLU A 181 20.61 23.28 18.92
C GLU A 181 20.06 24.03 17.71
N SER A 182 18.86 23.67 17.26
CA SER A 182 18.20 24.30 16.10
C SER A 182 17.83 25.77 16.32
N VAL A 183 17.64 26.19 17.57
CA VAL A 183 17.30 27.57 17.92
C VAL A 183 18.43 28.32 18.65
N LYS A 184 19.62 27.71 18.70
CA LYS A 184 20.78 28.29 19.43
C LYS A 184 21.10 29.71 19.00
N ASP A 185 21.19 29.92 17.67
CA ASP A 185 21.49 31.26 17.14
C ASP A 185 20.43 32.30 17.50
N TYR A 186 19.15 31.87 17.54
CA TYR A 186 18.06 32.76 17.98
C TYR A 186 18.16 33.07 19.46
N ILE A 187 18.48 32.11 20.31
CA ILE A 187 18.67 32.29 21.75
C ILE A 187 19.83 33.29 22.02
N GLU A 188 20.96 33.06 21.34
CA GLU A 188 22.13 33.93 21.46
C GLU A 188 21.82 35.34 21.00
N ALA A 189 21.10 35.54 19.91
CA ALA A 189 20.76 36.85 19.37
C ALA A 189 19.66 37.56 20.20
N SER A 190 18.71 36.84 20.76
CA SER A 190 17.55 37.40 21.47
C SER A 190 17.72 37.52 23.00
N GLY A 191 18.71 36.82 23.56
CA GLY A 191 18.91 36.73 25.03
C GLY A 191 17.76 36.02 25.77
N ARG A 192 16.90 35.28 25.06
CA ARG A 192 15.76 34.55 25.64
C ARG A 192 16.15 33.12 25.97
N VAL A 193 15.75 32.65 27.14
CA VAL A 193 15.90 31.25 27.54
C VAL A 193 14.63 30.50 27.18
N ILE A 194 14.76 29.33 26.47
CA ILE A 194 13.64 28.44 26.29
C ILE A 194 13.45 27.69 27.61
N VAL A 195 12.29 27.85 28.21
CA VAL A 195 11.88 27.05 29.38
C VAL A 195 11.28 25.75 28.82
N GLU A 196 11.86 24.59 29.22
CA GLU A 196 11.36 23.26 28.90
C GLU A 196 9.96 23.01 29.46
#